data_b3c82396e608cb53f116f17e0331c49f
#
_entry.id   b3c82396e608cb53f116f17e0331c49f
#
_cell.length_a   1.000
_cell.length_b   1.000
_cell.length_c   1.000
_cell.angle_alpha   90.00
_cell.angle_beta   90.00
_cell.angle_gamma   90.00
#
_symmetry.space_group_name_H-M   'P 1'
#
loop_
_entity.id
_entity.type
_entity.pdbx_description
1 polymer ?
#
loop_
_entity_poly.entity_id
_entity_poly.type
_entity_poly.pdbx_seq_one_letter_code
_entity_poly.pdbx_strand_id
1 'polypeptide(L)'
;MTVPVHPNLLADEDLPPDPRQTRSIEKRARIKKAALALFGQRGYEGTCIEDIADRANLAVGGFYLHFRCKRQLLLVLMDDLLQKLDQMDLRPKGIGDIRAGLRTFLSRAFATDLQFLGAYRAWREAVLCDPDLAKKEHAIRAWTTARVTLAFSLLQQLPGARPDVDAPTLARVMDSFFWNLLAQATLLDQIELNQWIDSATHLIYHALFKDDS
;
A
#
# COMPACT_ATOMS: atom_id res chain seq x y z
N MET A 1 -18.19 -9.36 -11.62
CA MET A 1 -17.29 -9.52 -10.46
C MET A 1 -17.35 -8.22 -9.66
N THR A 2 -17.59 -8.30 -8.35
CA THR A 2 -17.67 -7.14 -7.46
C THR A 2 -16.26 -6.70 -7.08
N VAL A 3 -15.98 -5.40 -7.12
CA VAL A 3 -14.71 -4.85 -6.63
C VAL A 3 -14.67 -5.06 -5.11
N PRO A 4 -13.61 -5.68 -4.56
CA PRO A 4 -13.50 -5.87 -3.12
C PRO A 4 -13.39 -4.52 -2.42
N VAL A 5 -14.20 -4.33 -1.36
CA VAL A 5 -14.16 -3.13 -0.52
C VAL A 5 -12.98 -3.25 0.45
N HIS A 6 -12.20 -2.19 0.59
CA HIS A 6 -11.06 -2.21 1.53
C HIS A 6 -11.52 -2.31 2.98
N PRO A 7 -10.74 -2.99 3.85
CA PRO A 7 -11.09 -3.11 5.26
C PRO A 7 -11.09 -1.74 5.94
N ASN A 8 -12.08 -1.49 6.79
CA ASN A 8 -12.10 -0.29 7.63
C ASN A 8 -11.17 -0.49 8.83
N LEU A 9 -9.95 0.03 8.71
CA LEU A 9 -8.94 -0.10 9.78
C LEU A 9 -9.28 0.74 11.02
N LEU A 10 -10.15 1.73 10.88
CA LEU A 10 -10.45 2.74 11.89
C LEU A 10 -11.77 2.50 12.62
N ALA A 11 -12.51 1.41 12.30
CA ALA A 11 -13.86 1.16 12.78
C ALA A 11 -14.01 1.23 14.32
N ASP A 12 -13.02 0.71 15.05
CA ASP A 12 -13.07 0.61 16.52
C ASP A 12 -12.13 1.62 17.23
N GLU A 13 -11.66 2.64 16.48
CA GLU A 13 -10.70 3.59 17.00
C GLU A 13 -11.40 4.89 17.45
N ASP A 14 -11.15 5.30 18.71
CA ASP A 14 -11.60 6.59 19.25
C ASP A 14 -10.70 7.73 18.71
N LEU A 15 -10.86 8.05 17.42
CA LEU A 15 -10.12 9.12 16.78
C LEU A 15 -10.68 10.49 17.16
N PRO A 16 -9.80 11.50 17.34
CA PRO A 16 -10.26 12.88 17.37
C PRO A 16 -11.05 13.23 16.10
N PRO A 17 -12.07 14.09 16.18
CA PRO A 17 -12.87 14.47 15.02
C PRO A 17 -12.00 15.07 13.91
N ASP A 18 -12.36 14.78 12.67
CA ASP A 18 -11.63 15.28 11.51
C ASP A 18 -11.59 16.82 11.49
N PRO A 19 -10.41 17.38 11.23
CA PRO A 19 -10.26 18.83 11.24
C PRO A 19 -11.03 19.47 10.08
N ARG A 20 -11.80 20.52 10.40
CA ARG A 20 -12.58 21.29 9.41
C ARG A 20 -11.87 22.55 8.94
N GLN A 21 -11.00 23.11 9.78
CA GLN A 21 -10.28 24.36 9.46
C GLN A 21 -9.01 24.04 8.66
N THR A 22 -8.71 24.80 7.64
CA THR A 22 -7.54 24.64 6.75
C THR A 22 -6.23 24.48 7.52
N ARG A 23 -5.99 25.34 8.52
CA ARG A 23 -4.78 25.25 9.37
C ARG A 23 -4.68 23.94 10.14
N SER A 24 -5.80 23.38 10.55
CA SER A 24 -5.84 22.12 11.28
C SER A 24 -5.60 20.93 10.35
N ILE A 25 -6.16 20.98 9.13
CA ILE A 25 -5.89 20.01 8.06
C ILE A 25 -4.40 19.99 7.70
N GLU A 26 -3.79 21.16 7.53
CA GLU A 26 -2.36 21.29 7.26
C GLU A 26 -1.48 20.73 8.38
N LYS A 27 -1.86 20.99 9.66
CA LYS A 27 -1.15 20.42 10.81
C LYS A 27 -1.21 18.88 10.80
N ARG A 28 -2.41 18.32 10.60
CA ARG A 28 -2.58 16.86 10.51
C ARG A 28 -1.75 16.27 9.36
N ALA A 29 -1.69 16.91 8.20
CA ALA A 29 -0.86 16.50 7.07
C ALA A 29 0.63 16.55 7.41
N ARG A 30 1.11 17.59 8.13
CA ARG A 30 2.51 17.67 8.58
C ARG A 30 2.86 16.55 9.56
N ILE A 31 1.98 16.21 10.51
CA ILE A 31 2.17 15.09 11.42
C ILE A 31 2.31 13.77 10.64
N LYS A 32 1.39 13.51 9.70
CA LYS A 32 1.46 12.30 8.85
C LYS A 32 2.78 12.23 8.07
N LYS A 33 3.20 13.33 7.43
CA LYS A 33 4.47 13.41 6.69
C LYS A 33 5.69 13.18 7.59
N ALA A 34 5.70 13.80 8.78
CA ALA A 34 6.78 13.62 9.76
C ALA A 34 6.89 12.16 10.22
N ALA A 35 5.74 11.54 10.53
CA ALA A 35 5.69 10.15 10.96
C ALA A 35 6.17 9.18 9.87
N LEU A 36 5.74 9.34 8.62
CA LEU A 36 6.22 8.51 7.50
C LEU A 36 7.74 8.56 7.38
N ALA A 37 8.34 9.76 7.50
CA ALA A 37 9.78 9.91 7.42
C ALA A 37 10.52 9.27 8.61
N LEU A 38 10.02 9.46 9.84
CA LEU A 38 10.64 8.91 11.06
C LEU A 38 10.47 7.39 11.14
N PHE A 39 9.30 6.87 10.83
CA PHE A 39 9.06 5.43 10.74
C PHE A 39 9.96 4.76 9.69
N GLY A 40 10.18 5.42 8.55
CA GLY A 40 11.12 4.93 7.54
C GLY A 40 12.57 4.93 8.01
N GLN A 41 12.98 5.88 8.86
CA GLN A 41 14.36 6.01 9.36
C GLN A 41 14.62 5.13 10.58
N ARG A 42 13.69 5.09 11.55
CA ARG A 42 13.91 4.55 12.89
C ARG A 42 12.98 3.38 13.25
N GLY A 43 12.02 3.03 12.38
CA GLY A 43 10.98 2.04 12.68
C GLY A 43 9.91 2.56 13.64
N TYR A 44 9.00 1.68 14.02
CA TYR A 44 7.90 2.01 14.92
C TYR A 44 8.37 2.25 16.34
N GLU A 45 9.14 1.31 16.91
CA GLU A 45 9.61 1.39 18.30
C GLU A 45 10.61 2.54 18.50
N GLY A 46 11.50 2.77 17.54
CA GLY A 46 12.49 3.86 17.59
C GLY A 46 11.94 5.27 17.35
N THR A 47 10.61 5.44 17.19
CA THR A 47 9.99 6.75 16.95
C THR A 47 9.07 7.12 18.10
N CYS A 48 9.29 8.28 18.75
CA CYS A 48 8.41 8.80 19.78
C CYS A 48 7.50 9.94 19.24
N ILE A 49 6.46 10.29 20.03
CA ILE A 49 5.51 11.34 19.64
C ILE A 49 6.19 12.71 19.64
N GLU A 50 7.13 12.94 20.55
CA GLU A 50 7.91 14.15 20.67
C GLU A 50 8.70 14.42 19.39
N ASP A 51 9.38 13.40 18.84
CA ASP A 51 10.12 13.51 17.57
C ASP A 51 9.18 13.84 16.40
N ILE A 52 8.01 13.22 16.37
CA ILE A 52 7.00 13.49 15.33
C ILE A 52 6.49 14.93 15.42
N ALA A 53 6.18 15.40 16.63
CA ALA A 53 5.69 16.75 16.86
C ALA A 53 6.75 17.79 16.48
N ASP A 54 7.99 17.59 16.93
CA ASP A 54 9.12 18.47 16.61
C ASP A 54 9.34 18.55 15.10
N ARG A 55 9.45 17.40 14.43
CA ARG A 55 9.60 17.36 12.96
C ARG A 55 8.43 17.96 12.20
N ALA A 56 7.21 17.92 12.77
CA ALA A 56 6.02 18.57 12.23
C ALA A 56 5.95 20.07 12.54
N ASN A 57 6.93 20.61 13.28
CA ASN A 57 6.94 21.96 13.82
C ASN A 57 5.68 22.29 14.62
N LEU A 58 5.40 21.44 15.62
CA LEU A 58 4.27 21.54 16.55
C LEU A 58 4.76 21.26 17.98
N ALA A 59 4.10 21.89 18.97
CA ALA A 59 4.21 21.40 20.33
C ALA A 59 3.57 20.01 20.46
N VAL A 60 4.01 19.19 21.42
CA VAL A 60 3.51 17.83 21.68
C VAL A 60 1.98 17.83 21.89
N GLY A 61 1.44 18.81 22.61
CA GLY A 61 -0.01 18.99 22.76
C GLY A 61 -0.75 19.16 21.42
N GLY A 62 -0.09 19.72 20.41
CA GLY A 62 -0.62 19.85 19.05
C GLY A 62 -0.80 18.51 18.35
N PHE A 63 0.03 17.52 18.64
CA PHE A 63 -0.14 16.15 18.16
C PHE A 63 -1.43 15.54 18.70
N TYR A 64 -1.66 15.65 20.02
CA TYR A 64 -2.82 15.05 20.69
C TYR A 64 -4.18 15.64 20.28
N LEU A 65 -4.19 16.80 19.62
CA LEU A 65 -5.40 17.32 18.98
C LEU A 65 -5.83 16.54 17.73
N HIS A 66 -4.91 15.76 17.15
CA HIS A 66 -5.12 15.04 15.89
C HIS A 66 -5.07 13.52 16.02
N PHE A 67 -4.29 13.01 16.97
CA PHE A 67 -4.08 11.58 17.20
C PHE A 67 -3.86 11.34 18.69
N ARG A 68 -4.54 10.36 19.27
CA ARG A 68 -4.39 10.06 20.71
C ARG A 68 -3.10 9.31 21.05
N CYS A 69 -2.55 8.55 20.06
CA CYS A 69 -1.32 7.79 20.23
C CYS A 69 -0.66 7.48 18.87
N LYS A 70 0.57 7.00 18.94
CA LYS A 70 1.37 6.59 17.77
C LYS A 70 0.70 5.47 16.97
N ARG A 71 0.00 4.54 17.64
CA ARG A 71 -0.75 3.45 17.02
C ARG A 71 -1.88 3.95 16.11
N GLN A 72 -2.68 4.91 16.59
CA GLN A 72 -3.74 5.53 15.77
C GLN A 72 -3.19 6.23 14.54
N LEU A 73 -2.07 6.95 14.68
CA LEU A 73 -1.41 7.59 13.55
C LEU A 73 -0.96 6.54 12.50
N LEU A 74 -0.40 5.41 12.94
CA LEU A 74 -0.01 4.32 12.05
C LEU A 74 -1.23 3.73 11.32
N LEU A 75 -2.34 3.49 12.03
CA LEU A 75 -3.59 3.02 11.42
C LEU A 75 -4.11 3.98 10.36
N VAL A 76 -4.12 5.28 10.64
CA VAL A 76 -4.54 6.31 9.67
C VAL A 76 -3.62 6.34 8.46
N LEU A 77 -2.32 6.16 8.62
CA LEU A 77 -1.38 6.09 7.49
C LEU A 77 -1.63 4.87 6.61
N MET A 78 -1.91 3.72 7.23
CA MET A 78 -2.25 2.50 6.47
C MET A 78 -3.61 2.64 5.78
N ASP A 79 -4.61 3.22 6.45
CA ASP A 79 -5.92 3.48 5.85
C ASP A 79 -5.84 4.45 4.66
N ASP A 80 -5.07 5.54 4.78
CA ASP A 80 -4.77 6.47 3.67
C ASP A 80 -4.16 5.74 2.44
N LEU A 81 -3.26 4.78 2.68
CA LEU A 81 -2.68 3.96 1.62
C LEU A 81 -3.75 3.08 0.96
N LEU A 82 -4.54 2.36 1.77
CA LEU A 82 -5.58 1.47 1.23
C LEU A 82 -6.60 2.27 0.41
N GLN A 83 -7.00 3.46 0.86
CA GLN A 83 -7.88 4.35 0.10
C GLN A 83 -7.29 4.75 -1.25
N LYS A 84 -5.99 5.08 -1.30
CA LYS A 84 -5.32 5.40 -2.57
C LYS A 84 -5.25 4.20 -3.51
N LEU A 85 -4.92 3.03 -2.98
CA LEU A 85 -4.91 1.81 -3.76
C LEU A 85 -6.33 1.45 -4.26
N ASP A 86 -7.36 1.65 -3.44
CA ASP A 86 -8.75 1.37 -3.79
C ASP A 86 -9.24 2.24 -4.96
N GLN A 87 -8.80 3.48 -5.03
CA GLN A 87 -9.11 4.41 -6.11
C GLN A 87 -8.42 4.08 -7.45
N MET A 88 -7.47 3.13 -7.46
CA MET A 88 -6.80 2.73 -8.69
C MET A 88 -7.74 1.89 -9.56
N ASP A 89 -7.91 2.33 -10.81
CA ASP A 89 -8.66 1.57 -11.81
C ASP A 89 -7.87 0.31 -12.22
N LEU A 90 -8.46 -0.85 -11.95
CA LEU A 90 -7.87 -2.16 -12.27
C LEU A 90 -8.12 -2.59 -13.73
N ARG A 91 -8.93 -1.84 -14.47
CA ARG A 91 -9.26 -2.21 -15.86
C ARG A 91 -8.05 -1.95 -16.75
N PRO A 92 -7.72 -2.89 -17.65
CA PRO A 92 -6.69 -2.66 -18.65
C PRO A 92 -7.05 -1.44 -19.50
N LYS A 93 -6.16 -0.46 -19.55
CA LYS A 93 -6.36 0.75 -20.38
C LYS A 93 -5.60 0.58 -21.69
N GLY A 94 -6.34 0.56 -22.79
CA GLY A 94 -5.80 0.54 -24.14
C GLY A 94 -5.80 -0.86 -24.76
N ILE A 95 -6.20 -0.90 -26.04
CA ILE A 95 -6.30 -2.13 -26.86
C ILE A 95 -4.95 -2.43 -27.56
N GLY A 96 -3.89 -1.62 -27.30
CA GLY A 96 -2.63 -1.74 -28.00
C GLY A 96 -1.67 -2.74 -27.34
N ASP A 97 -0.68 -2.25 -26.64
CA ASP A 97 0.35 -3.07 -25.98
C ASP A 97 -0.05 -3.42 -24.55
N ILE A 98 -0.56 -4.64 -24.34
CA ILE A 98 -0.96 -5.16 -23.03
C ILE A 98 0.22 -5.17 -22.06
N ARG A 99 1.42 -5.49 -22.52
CA ARG A 99 2.64 -5.53 -21.69
C ARG A 99 3.02 -4.15 -21.21
N ALA A 100 2.99 -3.14 -22.08
CA ALA A 100 3.25 -1.76 -21.72
C ALA A 100 2.17 -1.21 -20.76
N GLY A 101 0.91 -1.59 -20.97
CA GLY A 101 -0.21 -1.27 -20.07
C GLY A 101 -0.02 -1.86 -18.68
N LEU A 102 0.36 -3.13 -18.57
CA LEU A 102 0.66 -3.81 -17.31
C LEU A 102 1.84 -3.16 -16.60
N ARG A 103 2.93 -2.86 -17.32
CA ARG A 103 4.09 -2.15 -16.75
C ARG A 103 3.69 -0.79 -16.17
N THR A 104 2.90 -0.03 -16.90
CA THR A 104 2.42 1.28 -16.46
C THR A 104 1.56 1.16 -15.20
N PHE A 105 0.67 0.15 -15.13
CA PHE A 105 -0.15 -0.12 -13.96
C PHE A 105 0.71 -0.47 -12.74
N LEU A 106 1.66 -1.40 -12.89
CA LEU A 106 2.58 -1.79 -11.82
C LEU A 106 3.42 -0.61 -11.34
N SER A 107 3.98 0.18 -12.27
CA SER A 107 4.75 1.38 -11.91
C SER A 107 3.93 2.36 -11.07
N ARG A 108 2.66 2.57 -11.38
CA ARG A 108 1.76 3.46 -10.62
C ARG A 108 1.41 2.88 -9.24
N ALA A 109 1.16 1.57 -9.15
CA ALA A 109 0.92 0.90 -7.89
C ALA A 109 2.13 1.04 -6.97
N PHE A 110 3.31 0.67 -7.44
CA PHE A 110 4.56 0.84 -6.69
C PHE A 110 4.84 2.29 -6.30
N ALA A 111 4.65 3.24 -7.19
CA ALA A 111 4.85 4.66 -6.86
C ALA A 111 3.90 5.14 -5.73
N THR A 112 2.72 4.54 -5.61
CA THR A 112 1.80 4.79 -4.49
C THR A 112 2.33 4.16 -3.21
N ASP A 113 2.72 2.90 -3.24
CA ASP A 113 3.27 2.17 -2.09
C ASP A 113 4.53 2.83 -1.54
N LEU A 114 5.43 3.28 -2.41
CA LEU A 114 6.69 3.93 -2.03
C LEU A 114 6.48 5.22 -1.21
N GLN A 115 5.36 5.92 -1.39
CA GLN A 115 5.02 7.07 -0.55
C GLN A 115 4.74 6.67 0.91
N PHE A 116 4.44 5.39 1.17
CA PHE A 116 4.07 4.85 2.48
C PHE A 116 5.09 3.85 3.05
N LEU A 117 6.30 3.77 2.48
CA LEU A 117 7.32 2.82 2.97
C LEU A 117 7.57 2.92 4.47
N GLY A 118 7.57 4.14 5.02
CA GLY A 118 7.69 4.32 6.47
C GLY A 118 6.56 3.68 7.25
N ALA A 119 5.32 3.78 6.74
CA ALA A 119 4.18 3.12 7.36
C ALA A 119 4.30 1.58 7.26
N TYR A 120 4.72 1.03 6.11
CA TYR A 120 4.97 -0.40 5.96
C TYR A 120 6.03 -0.92 6.93
N ARG A 121 7.16 -0.20 7.07
CA ARG A 121 8.20 -0.57 8.03
C ARG A 121 7.66 -0.61 9.46
N ALA A 122 7.00 0.46 9.87
CA ALA A 122 6.40 0.56 11.20
C ALA A 122 5.32 -0.49 11.44
N TRP A 123 4.49 -0.77 10.43
CA TRP A 123 3.45 -1.77 10.49
C TRP A 123 4.00 -3.16 10.77
N ARG A 124 5.04 -3.57 10.05
CA ARG A 124 5.69 -4.88 10.26
C ARG A 124 6.24 -5.07 11.67
N GLU A 125 6.76 -4.02 12.30
CA GLU A 125 7.22 -4.05 13.69
C GLU A 125 6.02 -4.13 14.65
N ALA A 126 5.02 -3.26 14.46
CA ALA A 126 3.87 -3.14 15.36
C ALA A 126 2.98 -4.39 15.38
N VAL A 127 2.79 -5.06 14.24
CA VAL A 127 1.97 -6.29 14.11
C VAL A 127 2.51 -7.43 14.97
N LEU A 128 3.83 -7.47 15.19
CA LEU A 128 4.45 -8.53 16.00
C LEU A 128 4.08 -8.42 17.48
N CYS A 129 3.73 -7.24 17.96
CA CYS A 129 3.45 -6.95 19.37
C CYS A 129 1.97 -6.62 19.65
N ASP A 130 1.17 -6.37 18.62
CA ASP A 130 -0.24 -5.96 18.75
C ASP A 130 -1.17 -6.97 18.04
N PRO A 131 -1.91 -7.83 18.79
CA PRO A 131 -2.80 -8.83 18.20
C PRO A 131 -3.94 -8.23 17.35
N ASP A 132 -4.39 -7.00 17.65
CA ASP A 132 -5.43 -6.35 16.85
C ASP A 132 -4.88 -5.87 15.51
N LEU A 133 -3.65 -5.34 15.49
CA LEU A 133 -2.98 -5.04 14.23
C LEU A 133 -2.72 -6.30 13.41
N ALA A 134 -2.40 -7.43 14.03
CA ALA A 134 -2.26 -8.72 13.35
C ALA A 134 -3.57 -9.16 12.67
N LYS A 135 -4.73 -8.98 13.32
CA LYS A 135 -6.05 -9.25 12.70
C LYS A 135 -6.30 -8.30 11.52
N LYS A 136 -5.99 -7.01 11.69
CA LYS A 136 -6.14 -6.02 10.62
C LYS A 136 -5.20 -6.33 9.44
N GLU A 137 -3.98 -6.82 9.66
CA GLU A 137 -3.09 -7.29 8.60
C GLU A 137 -3.71 -8.43 7.79
N HIS A 138 -4.34 -9.40 8.45
CA HIS A 138 -5.04 -10.47 7.75
C HIS A 138 -6.14 -9.94 6.81
N ALA A 139 -6.91 -8.95 7.27
CA ALA A 139 -7.93 -8.31 6.44
C ALA A 139 -7.32 -7.54 5.26
N ILE A 140 -6.22 -6.82 5.48
CA ILE A 140 -5.48 -6.12 4.41
C ILE A 140 -5.01 -7.12 3.36
N ARG A 141 -4.34 -8.21 3.77
CA ARG A 141 -3.82 -9.25 2.84
C ARG A 141 -4.93 -9.92 2.07
N ALA A 142 -6.06 -10.23 2.71
CA ALA A 142 -7.21 -10.80 2.03
C ALA A 142 -7.75 -9.86 0.95
N TRP A 143 -7.83 -8.56 1.25
CA TRP A 143 -8.27 -7.55 0.32
C TRP A 143 -7.28 -7.31 -0.83
N THR A 144 -5.96 -7.20 -0.57
CA THR A 144 -4.96 -7.04 -1.63
C THR A 144 -4.94 -8.23 -2.57
N THR A 145 -4.96 -9.45 -2.04
CA THR A 145 -5.05 -10.67 -2.85
C THR A 145 -6.32 -10.70 -3.70
N ALA A 146 -7.48 -10.31 -3.15
CA ALA A 146 -8.73 -10.26 -3.91
C ALA A 146 -8.67 -9.22 -5.06
N ARG A 147 -8.03 -8.07 -4.85
CA ARG A 147 -7.81 -7.05 -5.89
C ARG A 147 -6.88 -7.55 -6.99
N VAL A 148 -5.77 -8.19 -6.64
CA VAL A 148 -4.85 -8.80 -7.63
C VAL A 148 -5.57 -9.90 -8.41
N THR A 149 -6.38 -10.73 -7.74
CA THR A 149 -7.21 -11.75 -8.41
C THR A 149 -8.17 -11.11 -9.41
N LEU A 150 -8.85 -10.03 -9.02
CA LEU A 150 -9.74 -9.31 -9.93
C LEU A 150 -8.98 -8.75 -11.14
N ALA A 151 -7.81 -8.12 -10.92
CA ALA A 151 -6.99 -7.58 -11.99
C ALA A 151 -6.56 -8.69 -12.98
N PHE A 152 -6.12 -9.85 -12.49
CA PHE A 152 -5.74 -10.98 -13.34
C PHE A 152 -6.94 -11.57 -14.09
N SER A 153 -8.09 -11.68 -13.43
CA SER A 153 -9.32 -12.13 -14.10
C SER A 153 -9.78 -11.17 -15.21
N LEU A 154 -9.55 -9.87 -15.06
CA LEU A 154 -9.82 -8.89 -16.11
C LEU A 154 -8.83 -9.02 -17.27
N LEU A 155 -7.55 -9.28 -16.98
CA LEU A 155 -6.53 -9.55 -18.01
C LEU A 155 -6.84 -10.83 -18.78
N GLN A 156 -7.35 -11.87 -18.12
CA GLN A 156 -7.75 -13.13 -18.78
C GLN A 156 -8.92 -12.99 -19.74
N GLN A 157 -9.66 -11.88 -19.72
CA GLN A 157 -10.71 -11.59 -20.69
C GLN A 157 -10.18 -10.99 -22.00
N LEU A 158 -8.89 -10.64 -22.06
CA LEU A 158 -8.27 -10.06 -23.25
C LEU A 158 -7.89 -11.14 -24.28
N PRO A 159 -7.84 -10.79 -25.58
CA PRO A 159 -7.35 -11.69 -26.62
C PRO A 159 -5.93 -12.19 -26.31
N GLY A 160 -5.67 -13.48 -26.61
CA GLY A 160 -4.36 -14.12 -26.38
C GLY A 160 -4.11 -14.52 -24.93
N ALA A 161 -5.01 -14.24 -24.00
CA ALA A 161 -4.87 -14.66 -22.61
C ALA A 161 -5.01 -16.19 -22.46
N ARG A 162 -4.34 -16.72 -21.44
CA ARG A 162 -4.36 -18.15 -21.06
C ARG A 162 -5.50 -18.43 -20.08
N PRO A 163 -6.56 -19.15 -20.50
CA PRO A 163 -7.68 -19.48 -19.64
C PRO A 163 -7.37 -20.61 -18.64
N ASP A 164 -6.28 -21.36 -18.87
CA ASP A 164 -5.85 -22.49 -18.05
C ASP A 164 -5.11 -22.08 -16.78
N VAL A 165 -4.75 -20.81 -16.65
CA VAL A 165 -4.05 -20.29 -15.46
C VAL A 165 -5.06 -19.97 -14.36
N ASP A 166 -4.85 -20.55 -13.17
CA ASP A 166 -5.66 -20.25 -11.98
C ASP A 166 -5.31 -18.86 -11.42
N ALA A 167 -6.10 -17.84 -11.82
CA ALA A 167 -5.88 -16.46 -11.41
C ALA A 167 -5.83 -16.26 -9.87
N PRO A 168 -6.68 -16.91 -9.04
CA PRO A 168 -6.59 -16.81 -7.58
C PRO A 168 -5.26 -17.32 -7.01
N THR A 169 -4.74 -18.42 -7.51
CA THR A 169 -3.45 -18.97 -7.04
C THR A 169 -2.28 -18.09 -7.49
N LEU A 170 -2.28 -17.66 -8.76
CA LEU A 170 -1.26 -16.73 -9.26
C LEU A 170 -1.30 -15.41 -8.46
N ALA A 171 -2.49 -14.90 -8.14
CA ALA A 171 -2.65 -13.69 -7.34
C ALA A 171 -2.04 -13.83 -5.94
N ARG A 172 -2.25 -14.96 -5.25
CA ARG A 172 -1.63 -15.21 -3.93
C ARG A 172 -0.11 -15.23 -3.99
N VAL A 173 0.46 -15.86 -5.02
CA VAL A 173 1.92 -15.89 -5.23
C VAL A 173 2.45 -14.48 -5.47
N MET A 174 1.82 -13.73 -6.37
CA MET A 174 2.24 -12.36 -6.72
C MET A 174 2.03 -11.38 -5.58
N ASP A 175 0.94 -11.48 -4.81
CA ASP A 175 0.71 -10.64 -3.63
C ASP A 175 1.81 -10.87 -2.58
N SER A 176 2.17 -12.13 -2.31
CA SER A 176 3.29 -12.45 -1.42
C SER A 176 4.63 -11.90 -1.91
N PHE A 177 4.87 -11.95 -3.22
CA PHE A 177 6.05 -11.36 -3.85
C PHE A 177 6.08 -9.84 -3.67
N PHE A 178 4.97 -9.15 -3.91
CA PHE A 178 4.88 -7.69 -3.74
C PHE A 178 5.08 -7.25 -2.29
N TRP A 179 4.50 -7.95 -1.32
CA TRP A 179 4.72 -7.68 0.11
C TRP A 179 6.18 -7.83 0.50
N ASN A 180 6.88 -8.85 -0.04
CA ASN A 180 8.32 -9.02 0.21
C ASN A 180 9.14 -7.91 -0.46
N LEU A 181 8.80 -7.54 -1.69
CA LEU A 181 9.45 -6.44 -2.39
C LEU A 181 9.34 -5.13 -1.61
N LEU A 182 8.15 -4.77 -1.14
CA LEU A 182 7.95 -3.57 -0.32
C LEU A 182 8.78 -3.60 0.97
N ALA A 183 8.99 -4.79 1.54
CA ALA A 183 9.86 -4.94 2.70
C ALA A 183 11.32 -4.58 2.41
N GLN A 184 11.77 -4.78 1.19
CA GLN A 184 13.15 -4.50 0.74
C GLN A 184 13.29 -3.15 0.03
N ALA A 185 12.19 -2.52 -0.38
CA ALA A 185 12.18 -1.31 -1.19
C ALA A 185 12.91 -0.11 -0.56
N THR A 186 13.08 -0.09 0.78
CA THR A 186 13.88 0.92 1.47
C THR A 186 15.39 0.79 1.22
N LEU A 187 15.82 -0.36 0.67
CA LEU A 187 17.22 -0.69 0.39
C LEU A 187 17.56 -0.57 -1.09
N LEU A 188 16.55 -0.43 -1.96
CA LEU A 188 16.71 -0.38 -3.41
C LEU A 188 16.83 1.06 -3.90
N ASP A 189 17.68 1.26 -4.90
CA ASP A 189 17.69 2.50 -5.65
C ASP A 189 16.61 2.52 -6.76
N GLN A 190 16.49 3.65 -7.47
CA GLN A 190 15.47 3.80 -8.52
C GLN A 190 15.72 2.88 -9.72
N ILE A 191 16.97 2.53 -10.00
CA ILE A 191 17.34 1.64 -11.11
C ILE A 191 16.90 0.22 -10.76
N GLU A 192 17.27 -0.26 -9.59
CA GLU A 192 16.89 -1.57 -9.08
C GLU A 192 15.38 -1.71 -9.00
N LEU A 193 14.67 -0.69 -8.50
CA LEU A 193 13.21 -0.69 -8.44
C LEU A 193 12.58 -0.84 -9.84
N ASN A 194 13.09 -0.14 -10.85
CA ASN A 194 12.62 -0.27 -12.22
C ASN A 194 12.86 -1.68 -12.76
N GLN A 195 14.03 -2.27 -12.48
CA GLN A 195 14.35 -3.66 -12.86
C GLN A 195 13.38 -4.67 -12.23
N TRP A 196 12.98 -4.44 -10.97
CA TRP A 196 11.98 -5.28 -10.31
C TRP A 196 10.60 -5.15 -10.95
N ILE A 197 10.18 -3.93 -11.31
CA ILE A 197 8.91 -3.69 -12.02
C ILE A 197 8.93 -4.37 -13.39
N ASP A 198 10.03 -4.28 -14.12
CA ASP A 198 10.19 -4.91 -15.42
C ASP A 198 10.14 -6.43 -15.31
N SER A 199 10.81 -7.00 -14.32
CA SER A 199 10.81 -8.44 -14.04
C SER A 199 9.41 -8.92 -13.62
N ALA A 200 8.72 -8.19 -12.74
CA ALA A 200 7.34 -8.51 -12.36
C ALA A 200 6.39 -8.43 -13.56
N THR A 201 6.55 -7.39 -14.41
CA THR A 201 5.78 -7.26 -15.66
C THR A 201 5.98 -8.47 -16.56
N HIS A 202 7.23 -8.88 -16.75
CA HIS A 202 7.59 -10.04 -17.57
C HIS A 202 6.95 -11.31 -17.02
N LEU A 203 7.11 -11.59 -15.73
CA LEU A 203 6.56 -12.79 -15.09
C LEU A 203 5.03 -12.86 -15.20
N ILE A 204 4.32 -11.76 -14.90
CA ILE A 204 2.86 -11.71 -14.97
C ILE A 204 2.39 -11.85 -16.42
N TYR A 205 3.05 -11.17 -17.36
CA TYR A 205 2.67 -11.23 -18.77
C TYR A 205 2.79 -12.66 -19.30
N HIS A 206 3.94 -13.33 -19.17
CA HIS A 206 4.14 -14.69 -19.66
C HIS A 206 3.38 -15.77 -18.89
N ALA A 207 2.98 -15.48 -17.63
CA ALA A 207 2.04 -16.35 -16.93
C ALA A 207 0.63 -16.29 -17.51
N LEU A 208 0.17 -15.08 -17.90
CA LEU A 208 -1.22 -14.85 -18.31
C LEU A 208 -1.44 -14.86 -19.84
N PHE A 209 -0.40 -14.66 -20.65
CA PHE A 209 -0.50 -14.60 -22.10
C PHE A 209 0.43 -15.62 -22.77
N LYS A 210 0.05 -16.09 -23.94
CA LYS A 210 0.93 -16.90 -24.79
C LYS A 210 1.92 -15.98 -25.50
N ASP A 211 3.14 -16.44 -25.68
CA ASP A 211 4.06 -15.77 -26.59
C ASP A 211 3.47 -15.79 -27.99
N ASP A 212 3.46 -14.64 -28.66
CA ASP A 212 3.13 -14.59 -30.08
C ASP A 212 4.19 -15.41 -30.83
N SER A 213 3.76 -16.51 -31.44
CA SER A 213 4.58 -17.43 -32.24
C SER A 213 4.92 -16.81 -33.56
#